data_1a7f49c12eff152ed450cac00051aba7
#
_entry.id   1a7f49c12eff152ed450cac00051aba7
#
_cell.length_a   1.000
_cell.length_b   1.000
_cell.length_c   1.000
_cell.angle_alpha   90.00
_cell.angle_beta   90.00
_cell.angle_gamma   90.00
#
_symmetry.space_group_name_H-M   'P 1'
#
loop_
_entity.id
_entity.type
_entity.pdbx_description
1 polymer ?
#
loop_
_entity_poly.entity_id
_entity_poly.type
_entity_poly.pdbx_seq_one_letter_code
_entity_poly.pdbx_strand_id
1 'polypeptide(L)'
;HLPHGGLRPVSRRSQQLTAFRELVDMYYRAHWPLADYAAELGMTLATLGRLCQEHLGMTPMNVINSRLVLEAKRMLGHSSLSVKEIAHELGFADVGYFSRFFRKHAGVSPSGFREGQ
;
A
#
# COMPACT_ATOMS: atom_id res chain seq x y z
N HIS A 1 -3.31 18.43 -32.98
CA HIS A 1 -2.84 17.83 -32.54
C HIS A 1 -1.82 17.50 -32.13
N LEU A 2 -1.87 17.35 -31.69
CA LEU A 2 -0.97 17.01 -31.21
C LEU A 2 -0.32 16.04 -31.42
N PRO A 3 0.06 15.93 -31.54
CA PRO A 3 0.59 15.08 -31.54
C PRO A 3 1.01 14.50 -30.88
N HIS A 4 0.67 14.70 -30.48
CA HIS A 4 1.01 14.33 -29.87
C HIS A 4 1.31 13.66 -29.67
N GLY A 5 1.50 14.54 -30.13
CA GLY A 5 2.01 13.55 -29.82
C GLY A 5 1.66 12.47 -29.08
N GLY A 6 1.07 11.94 -29.44
CA GLY A 6 0.69 10.81 -28.75
C GLY A 6 0.09 11.05 -27.38
N LEU A 7 -0.17 12.25 -27.03
CA LEU A 7 -0.79 12.53 -25.75
C LEU A 7 -2.25 12.20 -25.81
N ARG A 8 -2.65 11.20 -25.03
CA ARG A 8 -4.07 10.87 -24.88
C ARG A 8 -4.62 11.53 -23.63
N PRO A 9 -5.87 11.93 -23.64
CA PRO A 9 -6.52 12.32 -22.39
C PRO A 9 -6.47 11.14 -21.42
N VAL A 10 -6.08 11.41 -20.17
CA VAL A 10 -6.08 10.39 -19.12
C VAL A 10 -7.55 10.12 -18.76
N SER A 11 -7.95 8.86 -18.73
CA SER A 11 -9.32 8.51 -18.38
C SER A 11 -9.63 8.89 -16.94
N ARG A 12 -10.91 9.10 -16.66
CA ARG A 12 -11.36 9.40 -15.31
C ARG A 12 -10.97 8.28 -14.35
N ARG A 13 -11.08 7.02 -14.80
CA ARG A 13 -10.72 5.87 -13.96
C ARG A 13 -9.23 5.82 -13.67
N SER A 14 -8.40 6.13 -14.65
CA SER A 14 -6.95 6.22 -14.42
C SER A 14 -6.60 7.33 -13.44
N GLN A 15 -7.29 8.47 -13.53
CA GLN A 15 -7.10 9.57 -12.59
C GLN A 15 -7.51 9.18 -11.18
N GLN A 16 -8.64 8.47 -11.04
CA GLN A 16 -9.11 8.00 -9.75
C GLN A 16 -8.14 7.00 -9.14
N LEU A 17 -7.60 6.10 -9.94
CA LEU A 17 -6.62 5.12 -9.47
C LEU A 17 -5.34 5.80 -9.02
N THR A 18 -4.84 6.76 -9.80
CA THR A 18 -3.66 7.53 -9.42
C THR A 18 -3.89 8.25 -8.10
N ALA A 19 -5.06 8.87 -7.92
CA ALA A 19 -5.40 9.56 -6.69
C ALA A 19 -5.43 8.59 -5.50
N PHE A 20 -5.98 7.39 -5.69
CA PHE A 20 -5.98 6.39 -4.64
C PHE A 20 -4.56 6.00 -4.25
N ARG A 21 -3.71 5.74 -5.23
CA ARG A 21 -2.32 5.34 -4.96
C ARG A 21 -1.54 6.45 -4.25
N GLU A 22 -1.80 7.70 -4.61
CA GLU A 22 -1.18 8.83 -3.92
C GLU A 22 -1.62 8.91 -2.47
N LEU A 23 -2.92 8.67 -2.19
CA LEU A 23 -3.41 8.64 -0.81
C LEU A 23 -2.78 7.49 -0.03
N VAL A 24 -2.62 6.34 -0.66
CA VAL A 24 -1.96 5.20 -0.01
C VAL A 24 -0.52 5.58 0.36
N ASP A 25 0.21 6.19 -0.56
CA ASP A 25 1.59 6.62 -0.27
C ASP A 25 1.65 7.62 0.88
N MET A 26 0.66 8.48 1.01
CA MET A 26 0.63 9.48 2.08
C MET A 26 0.21 8.92 3.43
N TYR A 27 -0.70 7.95 3.44
CA TYR A 27 -1.39 7.56 4.67
C TYR A 27 -1.29 6.09 5.06
N TYR A 28 -0.53 5.26 4.33
CA TYR A 28 -0.47 3.82 4.66
C TYR A 28 0.00 3.58 6.10
N ARG A 29 0.83 4.44 6.65
CA ARG A 29 1.32 4.30 8.03
C ARG A 29 0.29 4.69 9.07
N ALA A 30 -0.75 5.43 8.67
CA ALA A 30 -1.81 5.86 9.58
C ALA A 30 -2.86 4.78 9.80
N HIS A 31 -2.82 3.70 8.99
CA HIS A 31 -3.78 2.59 9.09
C HIS A 31 -5.23 3.06 9.00
N TRP A 32 -5.50 3.94 8.06
CA TRP A 32 -6.86 4.43 7.82
C TRP A 32 -7.80 3.26 7.49
N PRO A 33 -9.02 3.28 8.01
CA PRO A 33 -10.06 2.38 7.48
C PRO A 33 -10.26 2.61 6.00
N LEU A 34 -10.57 1.57 5.26
CA LEU A 34 -10.76 1.68 3.82
C LEU A 34 -11.86 2.69 3.46
N ALA A 35 -12.89 2.79 4.32
CA ALA A 35 -13.97 3.76 4.13
C ALA A 35 -13.45 5.19 4.08
N ASP A 36 -12.39 5.51 4.82
CA ASP A 36 -11.82 6.85 4.83
C ASP A 36 -11.14 7.18 3.51
N TYR A 37 -10.46 6.20 2.90
CA TYR A 37 -9.90 6.37 1.56
C TYR A 37 -11.00 6.62 0.53
N ALA A 38 -12.06 5.82 0.59
CA ALA A 38 -13.17 5.98 -0.33
C ALA A 38 -13.82 7.36 -0.19
N ALA A 39 -14.03 7.80 1.06
CA ALA A 39 -14.62 9.10 1.34
C ALA A 39 -13.76 10.24 0.78
N GLU A 40 -12.45 10.16 0.98
CA GLU A 40 -11.52 11.17 0.44
C GLU A 40 -11.60 11.26 -1.09
N LEU A 41 -11.82 10.12 -1.74
CA LEU A 41 -11.90 10.04 -3.19
C LEU A 41 -13.29 10.35 -3.73
N GLY A 42 -14.26 10.59 -2.83
CA GLY A 42 -15.64 10.87 -3.23
C GLY A 42 -16.33 9.68 -3.88
N MET A 43 -15.99 8.46 -3.47
CA MET A 43 -16.59 7.26 -4.05
C MET A 43 -17.01 6.28 -2.95
N THR A 44 -17.81 5.28 -3.33
CA THR A 44 -18.22 4.22 -2.41
C THR A 44 -17.15 3.15 -2.33
N LEU A 45 -17.21 2.34 -1.27
CA LEU A 45 -16.32 1.18 -1.16
C LEU A 45 -16.47 0.24 -2.36
N ALA A 46 -17.70 0.05 -2.84
CA ALA A 46 -17.94 -0.82 -3.99
C ALA A 46 -17.25 -0.28 -5.25
N THR A 47 -17.33 1.03 -5.46
CA THR A 47 -16.67 1.67 -6.61
C THR A 47 -15.16 1.55 -6.51
N LEU A 48 -14.61 1.79 -5.33
CA LEU A 48 -13.17 1.64 -5.11
C LEU A 48 -12.73 0.20 -5.36
N GLY A 49 -13.51 -0.77 -4.87
CA GLY A 49 -13.22 -2.19 -5.09
C GLY A 49 -13.17 -2.54 -6.58
N ARG A 50 -14.18 -2.09 -7.34
CA ARG A 50 -14.21 -2.36 -8.78
C ARG A 50 -13.04 -1.69 -9.50
N LEU A 51 -12.73 -0.45 -9.13
CA LEU A 51 -11.62 0.29 -9.73
C LEU A 51 -10.31 -0.49 -9.58
N CYS A 52 -10.01 -0.94 -8.37
CA CYS A 52 -8.77 -1.68 -8.10
C CYS A 52 -8.78 -3.04 -8.79
N GLN A 53 -9.91 -3.75 -8.76
CA GLN A 53 -9.99 -5.07 -9.38
C GLN A 53 -9.83 -4.99 -10.90
N GLU A 54 -10.47 -4.02 -11.53
CA GLU A 54 -10.43 -3.87 -12.99
C GLU A 54 -9.06 -3.44 -13.49
N HIS A 55 -8.38 -2.57 -12.75
CA HIS A 55 -7.13 -1.98 -13.22
C HIS A 55 -5.88 -2.62 -12.62
N LEU A 56 -5.97 -3.23 -11.45
CA LEU A 56 -4.82 -3.79 -10.75
C LEU A 56 -4.95 -5.29 -10.48
N GLY A 57 -6.15 -5.85 -10.65
CA GLY A 57 -6.39 -7.25 -10.29
C GLY A 57 -6.27 -7.52 -8.81
N MET A 58 -6.44 -6.49 -7.98
CA MET A 58 -6.25 -6.58 -6.52
C MET A 58 -7.38 -5.87 -5.81
N THR A 59 -7.64 -6.26 -4.56
CA THR A 59 -8.54 -5.49 -3.70
C THR A 59 -7.82 -4.22 -3.25
N PRO A 60 -8.57 -3.16 -2.89
CA PRO A 60 -7.96 -1.95 -2.34
C PRO A 60 -7.12 -2.24 -1.09
N MET A 61 -7.58 -3.16 -0.24
CA MET A 61 -6.84 -3.52 0.97
C MET A 61 -5.49 -4.14 0.63
N ASN A 62 -5.45 -4.97 -0.41
CA ASN A 62 -4.20 -5.57 -0.86
C ASN A 62 -3.23 -4.52 -1.41
N VAL A 63 -3.75 -3.49 -2.06
CA VAL A 63 -2.90 -2.37 -2.53
C VAL A 63 -2.22 -1.71 -1.32
N ILE A 64 -2.99 -1.42 -0.27
CA ILE A 64 -2.47 -0.79 0.94
C ILE A 64 -1.46 -1.72 1.64
N ASN A 65 -1.82 -2.99 1.79
CA ASN A 65 -0.96 -3.97 2.46
C ASN A 65 0.34 -4.17 1.68
N SER A 66 0.28 -4.17 0.36
CA SER A 66 1.48 -4.30 -0.47
C SER A 66 2.43 -3.12 -0.26
N ARG A 67 1.88 -1.93 -0.07
CA ARG A 67 2.70 -0.75 0.22
C ARG A 67 3.39 -0.87 1.58
N LEU A 68 2.66 -1.34 2.60
CA LEU A 68 3.24 -1.58 3.92
C LEU A 68 4.36 -2.61 3.87
N VAL A 69 4.13 -3.72 3.16
CA VAL A 69 5.13 -4.79 3.05
C VAL A 69 6.37 -4.30 2.29
N LEU A 70 6.17 -3.54 1.22
CA LEU A 70 7.28 -2.99 0.44
C LEU A 70 8.18 -2.12 1.32
N GLU A 71 7.57 -1.23 2.11
CA GLU A 71 8.35 -0.36 2.99
C GLU A 71 9.02 -1.16 4.11
N ALA A 72 8.32 -2.16 4.66
CA ALA A 72 8.91 -3.02 5.68
C ALA A 72 10.15 -3.74 5.14
N LYS A 73 10.07 -4.27 3.93
CA LYS A 73 11.23 -4.94 3.30
C LYS A 73 12.39 -3.97 3.10
N ARG A 74 12.09 -2.75 2.67
CA ARG A 74 13.12 -1.73 2.48
C ARG A 74 13.82 -1.42 3.80
N MET A 75 13.06 -1.24 4.86
CA MET A 75 13.64 -0.93 6.17
C MET A 75 14.42 -2.12 6.76
N LEU A 76 13.89 -3.34 6.57
CA LEU A 76 14.59 -4.55 7.04
C LEU A 76 15.90 -4.76 6.31
N GLY A 77 15.94 -4.47 5.02
CA GLY A 77 17.14 -4.71 4.21
C GLY A 77 18.14 -3.58 4.22
N HIS A 78 17.72 -2.36 4.49
CA HIS A 78 18.57 -1.18 4.28
C HIS A 78 18.68 -0.27 5.49
N SER A 79 18.20 -0.69 6.67
CA SER A 79 18.37 0.09 7.88
C SER A 79 18.83 -0.83 9.01
N SER A 80 19.33 -0.23 10.09
CA SER A 80 19.72 -0.96 11.29
C SER A 80 18.63 -0.95 12.35
N LEU A 81 17.44 -0.46 12.02
CA LEU A 81 16.32 -0.42 12.96
C LEU A 81 15.94 -1.84 13.37
N SER A 82 15.59 -2.01 14.64
CA SER A 82 15.07 -3.30 15.12
C SER A 82 13.70 -3.58 14.49
N VAL A 83 13.29 -4.84 14.52
CA VAL A 83 11.95 -5.22 14.04
C VAL A 83 10.88 -4.44 14.80
N LYS A 84 11.07 -4.26 16.11
CA LYS A 84 10.14 -3.49 16.93
C LYS A 84 10.06 -2.03 16.50
N GLU A 85 11.22 -1.43 16.21
CA GLU A 85 11.26 -0.04 15.73
C GLU A 85 10.60 0.11 14.37
N ILE A 86 10.83 -0.85 13.48
CA ILE A 86 10.19 -0.85 12.16
C ILE A 86 8.67 -0.96 12.30
N ALA A 87 8.20 -1.87 13.17
CA ALA A 87 6.77 -2.01 13.42
C ALA A 87 6.17 -0.68 13.86
N HIS A 88 6.83 -0.01 14.80
CA HIS A 88 6.37 1.28 15.30
C HIS A 88 6.35 2.33 14.19
N GLU A 89 7.41 2.42 13.39
CA GLU A 89 7.50 3.36 12.27
C GLU A 89 6.39 3.16 11.24
N LEU A 90 5.96 1.92 11.07
CA LEU A 90 4.91 1.59 10.11
C LEU A 90 3.51 1.66 10.72
N GLY A 91 3.38 2.17 11.93
CA GLY A 91 2.08 2.43 12.54
C GLY A 91 1.47 1.23 13.25
N PHE A 92 2.22 0.16 13.48
CA PHE A 92 1.72 -0.99 14.23
C PHE A 92 1.93 -0.75 15.72
N ALA A 93 0.87 -0.97 16.51
CA ALA A 93 0.94 -0.79 17.96
C ALA A 93 1.71 -1.92 18.65
N ASP A 94 1.83 -3.07 18.00
CA ASP A 94 2.34 -4.31 18.60
C ASP A 94 3.24 -5.01 17.58
N VAL A 95 4.48 -5.30 18.00
CA VAL A 95 5.45 -5.95 17.10
C VAL A 95 5.00 -7.37 16.74
N GLY A 96 4.29 -8.06 17.63
CA GLY A 96 3.76 -9.39 17.32
C GLY A 96 2.75 -9.36 16.19
N TYR A 97 1.88 -8.37 16.19
CA TYR A 97 0.91 -8.19 15.11
C TYR A 97 1.61 -7.86 13.80
N PHE A 98 2.60 -6.96 13.84
CA PHE A 98 3.40 -6.65 12.65
C PHE A 98 4.08 -7.90 12.10
N SER A 99 4.68 -8.71 12.95
CA SER A 99 5.40 -9.92 12.53
C SER A 99 4.46 -10.91 11.85
N ARG A 100 3.25 -11.10 12.40
CA ARG A 100 2.26 -11.98 11.80
C ARG A 100 1.76 -11.43 10.46
N PHE A 101 1.52 -10.13 10.39
CA PHE A 101 1.14 -9.46 9.16
C PHE A 101 2.20 -9.65 8.08
N PHE A 102 3.45 -9.35 8.43
CA PHE A 102 4.55 -9.45 7.47
C PHE A 102 4.71 -10.89 6.97
N ARG A 103 4.70 -11.86 7.89
CA ARG A 103 4.83 -13.26 7.50
C ARG A 103 3.70 -13.71 6.60
N LYS A 104 2.48 -13.27 6.86
CA LYS A 104 1.33 -13.63 6.02
C LYS A 104 1.51 -13.14 4.59
N HIS A 105 2.04 -11.95 4.41
CA HIS A 105 2.15 -11.34 3.07
C HIS A 105 3.49 -11.61 2.39
N ALA A 106 4.56 -11.78 3.14
CA ALA A 106 5.90 -11.96 2.59
C ALA A 106 6.36 -13.42 2.58
N GLY A 107 5.69 -14.29 3.32
CA GLY A 107 6.01 -15.70 3.38
C GLY A 107 7.10 -16.07 4.37
N VAL A 108 7.80 -15.08 4.95
CA VAL A 108 8.83 -15.30 5.96
C VAL A 108 8.67 -14.26 7.06
N SER A 109 9.24 -14.53 8.24
CA SER A 109 9.21 -13.57 9.33
C SER A 109 10.08 -12.35 9.00
N PRO A 110 9.85 -11.21 9.67
CA PRO A 110 10.73 -10.05 9.46
C PRO A 110 12.21 -10.37 9.71
N SER A 111 12.51 -11.10 10.79
CA SER A 111 13.89 -11.48 11.09
C SER A 111 14.45 -12.41 10.02
N GLY A 112 13.64 -13.38 9.57
CA GLY A 112 14.05 -14.29 8.51
C GLY A 112 14.33 -13.56 7.21
N PHE A 113 13.50 -12.57 6.87
CA PHE A 113 13.73 -11.75 5.68
C PHE A 113 15.04 -10.98 5.80
N ARG A 114 15.29 -10.36 6.95
CA ARG A 114 16.52 -9.58 7.18
C ARG A 114 17.76 -10.45 7.06
N GLU A 115 17.72 -11.66 7.62
CA GLU A 115 18.86 -12.57 7.58
C GLU A 115 19.14 -13.08 6.17
N GLY A 116 18.10 -13.13 5.33
CA GLY A 116 18.25 -13.58 3.96
C GLY A 116 18.83 -12.54 3.00
N GLN A 117 19.06 -11.32 3.46
CA GLN A 117 19.57 -10.24 2.61
C GLN A 117 21.11 -10.31 2.40
#